data_628cba6220fa5e096a14f017d953031d
#
_entry.id   628cba6220fa5e096a14f017d953031d
#
_cell.length_a   1.000
_cell.length_b   1.000
_cell.length_c   1.000
_cell.angle_alpha   90.00
_cell.angle_beta   90.00
_cell.angle_gamma   90.00
#
_symmetry.space_group_name_H-M   'P 1'
#
loop_
_entity.id
_entity.type
_entity.pdbx_description
1 polymer ?
#
loop_
_entity_poly.entity_id
_entity_poly.type
_entity_poly.pdbx_seq_one_letter_code
_entity_poly.pdbx_strand_id
1 'polypeptide(L)'
;MDLLLTDRVALVTGAGSGIGASIAGALAREGCIVQVADLRLELAQKVEKDLKEEGLKAFSVQLDIRDAEQAEQVVRQVVNDHGRIDILVNNAGILKTGTMVDSSVQDWEEVSKVNLSGVFYCSKAVLPFMIEEQYGKIVNIASVSAMRGGGAIGNTLYGTTKAGVVAMTKGLARELAPLRINVNAIAPAVVETPMTDSKLTPELREKIREKIPMGRSGETSDVASLAAFLASDVSGYITGETIVVDGGYLLG
;
A
#
# COMPACT_ATOMS: atom_id res chain seq x y z
N MET A 1 -11.15 -8.18 18.45
CA MET A 1 -10.31 -7.04 18.94
C MET A 1 -10.91 -5.81 18.32
N ASP A 2 -11.21 -4.80 19.10
CA ASP A 2 -11.63 -3.49 18.55
C ASP A 2 -10.36 -2.73 18.12
N LEU A 3 -10.30 -2.34 16.85
CA LEU A 3 -9.16 -1.62 16.29
C LEU A 3 -9.24 -0.09 16.51
N LEU A 4 -10.34 0.40 17.09
CA LEU A 4 -10.55 1.83 17.36
C LEU A 4 -10.44 2.71 16.11
N LEU A 5 -10.93 2.24 14.97
CA LEU A 5 -10.85 2.91 13.67
C LEU A 5 -12.13 3.66 13.28
N THR A 6 -13.16 3.62 14.10
CA THR A 6 -14.44 4.29 13.83
C THR A 6 -14.23 5.78 13.57
N ASP A 7 -14.79 6.28 12.45
CA ASP A 7 -14.73 7.66 11.98
C ASP A 7 -13.32 8.20 11.66
N ARG A 8 -12.29 7.37 11.63
CA ARG A 8 -10.98 7.72 11.10
C ARG A 8 -11.06 7.88 9.58
N VAL A 9 -10.36 8.87 9.05
CA VAL A 9 -10.32 9.15 7.60
C VAL A 9 -9.08 8.52 7.00
N ALA A 10 -9.27 7.62 6.05
CA ALA A 10 -8.20 6.87 5.39
C ALA A 10 -8.14 7.16 3.89
N LEU A 11 -6.95 7.46 3.37
CA LEU A 11 -6.65 7.52 1.94
C LEU A 11 -5.86 6.26 1.54
N VAL A 12 -6.41 5.48 0.60
CA VAL A 12 -5.76 4.27 0.07
C VAL A 12 -5.45 4.46 -1.41
N THR A 13 -4.17 4.46 -1.79
CA THR A 13 -3.75 4.63 -3.18
C THR A 13 -3.70 3.30 -3.93
N GLY A 14 -4.05 3.31 -5.24
CA GLY A 14 -4.16 2.09 -6.05
C GLY A 14 -5.26 1.16 -5.52
N ALA A 15 -6.34 1.74 -5.00
CA ALA A 15 -7.40 1.02 -4.32
C ALA A 15 -8.53 0.53 -5.24
N GLY A 16 -8.40 0.72 -6.56
CA GLY A 16 -9.38 0.24 -7.54
C GLY A 16 -9.37 -1.28 -7.76
N SER A 17 -8.36 -2.01 -7.24
CA SER A 17 -8.28 -3.47 -7.37
C SER A 17 -7.30 -4.11 -6.39
N GLY A 18 -7.29 -5.45 -6.33
CA GLY A 18 -6.27 -6.25 -5.64
C GLY A 18 -6.10 -5.91 -4.16
N ILE A 19 -4.85 -5.79 -3.72
CA ILE A 19 -4.50 -5.52 -2.30
C ILE A 19 -5.12 -4.19 -1.83
N GLY A 20 -5.04 -3.13 -2.66
CA GLY A 20 -5.59 -1.82 -2.28
C GLY A 20 -7.09 -1.83 -2.05
N ALA A 21 -7.86 -2.48 -2.92
CA ALA A 21 -9.31 -2.64 -2.75
C ALA A 21 -9.64 -3.45 -1.48
N SER A 22 -8.89 -4.52 -1.22
CA SER A 22 -9.06 -5.32 -0.01
C SER A 22 -8.74 -4.53 1.27
N ILE A 23 -7.69 -3.70 1.26
CA ILE A 23 -7.35 -2.80 2.38
C ILE A 23 -8.46 -1.76 2.58
N ALA A 24 -8.94 -1.13 1.50
CA ALA A 24 -10.04 -0.17 1.58
C ALA A 24 -11.28 -0.80 2.22
N GLY A 25 -11.63 -2.02 1.80
CA GLY A 25 -12.75 -2.76 2.39
C GLY A 25 -12.51 -3.13 3.87
N ALA A 26 -11.31 -3.56 4.23
CA ALA A 26 -10.99 -3.88 5.63
C ALA A 26 -11.11 -2.64 6.53
N LEU A 27 -10.55 -1.50 6.14
CA LEU A 27 -10.64 -0.25 6.89
C LEU A 27 -12.10 0.25 6.99
N ALA A 28 -12.87 0.15 5.91
CA ALA A 28 -14.27 0.56 5.91
C ALA A 28 -15.13 -0.29 6.87
N ARG A 29 -14.89 -1.62 6.92
CA ARG A 29 -15.60 -2.53 7.85
C ARG A 29 -15.25 -2.29 9.30
N GLU A 30 -14.05 -1.73 9.59
CA GLU A 30 -13.65 -1.27 10.92
C GLU A 30 -14.17 0.15 11.24
N GLY A 31 -15.03 0.72 10.38
CA GLY A 31 -15.71 1.99 10.62
C GLY A 31 -15.00 3.22 10.09
N CYS A 32 -13.90 3.08 9.32
CA CYS A 32 -13.25 4.20 8.67
C CYS A 32 -14.12 4.85 7.59
N ILE A 33 -13.89 6.14 7.38
CA ILE A 33 -14.28 6.86 6.15
C ILE A 33 -13.13 6.66 5.16
N VAL A 34 -13.36 5.91 4.08
CA VAL A 34 -12.28 5.51 3.18
C VAL A 34 -12.33 6.26 1.87
N GLN A 35 -11.25 6.97 1.55
CA GLN A 35 -11.02 7.54 0.24
C GLN A 35 -10.30 6.50 -0.64
N VAL A 36 -11.03 5.96 -1.60
CA VAL A 36 -10.56 4.97 -2.59
C VAL A 36 -9.91 5.72 -3.75
N ALA A 37 -8.59 5.80 -3.78
CA ALA A 37 -7.85 6.52 -4.81
C ALA A 37 -7.23 5.57 -5.83
N ASP A 38 -7.45 5.82 -7.12
CA ASP A 38 -6.86 5.06 -8.22
C ASP A 38 -6.59 5.96 -9.43
N LEU A 39 -5.61 5.60 -10.26
CA LEU A 39 -5.35 6.26 -11.53
C LEU A 39 -6.58 6.16 -12.46
N ARG A 40 -7.26 5.02 -12.42
CA ARG A 40 -8.48 4.73 -13.17
C ARG A 40 -9.69 4.96 -12.28
N LEU A 41 -10.33 6.11 -12.47
CA LEU A 41 -11.47 6.52 -11.65
C LEU A 41 -12.60 5.49 -11.66
N GLU A 42 -12.86 4.85 -12.80
CA GLU A 42 -13.92 3.85 -12.95
C GLU A 42 -13.72 2.62 -12.04
N LEU A 43 -12.47 2.25 -11.74
CA LEU A 43 -12.18 1.17 -10.80
C LEU A 43 -12.39 1.60 -9.35
N ALA A 44 -11.97 2.82 -9.00
CA ALA A 44 -12.22 3.38 -7.69
C ALA A 44 -13.74 3.51 -7.43
N GLN A 45 -14.51 3.98 -8.41
CA GLN A 45 -15.98 4.09 -8.35
C GLN A 45 -16.65 2.73 -8.16
N LYS A 46 -16.13 1.68 -8.80
CA LYS A 46 -16.65 0.33 -8.61
C LYS A 46 -16.47 -0.12 -7.15
N VAL A 47 -15.27 0.05 -6.59
CA VAL A 47 -14.99 -0.31 -5.19
C VAL A 47 -15.83 0.54 -4.22
N GLU A 48 -15.96 1.84 -4.48
CA GLU A 48 -16.84 2.71 -3.70
C GLU A 48 -18.28 2.19 -3.69
N LYS A 49 -18.81 1.83 -4.88
CA LYS A 49 -20.16 1.31 -5.01
C LYS A 49 -20.34 0.02 -4.22
N ASP A 50 -19.42 -0.94 -4.41
CA ASP A 50 -19.48 -2.24 -3.72
C ASP A 50 -19.47 -2.04 -2.19
N LEU A 51 -18.64 -1.14 -1.65
CA LEU A 51 -18.58 -0.82 -0.22
C LEU A 51 -19.84 -0.08 0.28
N LYS A 52 -20.39 0.83 -0.52
CA LYS A 52 -21.65 1.52 -0.18
C LYS A 52 -22.85 0.58 -0.16
N GLU A 53 -22.86 -0.44 -1.01
CA GLU A 53 -23.90 -1.50 -0.98
C GLU A 53 -23.84 -2.33 0.31
N GLU A 54 -22.66 -2.44 0.94
CA GLU A 54 -22.47 -2.99 2.29
C GLU A 54 -22.87 -2.00 3.42
N GLY A 55 -23.26 -0.76 3.10
CA GLY A 55 -23.58 0.29 4.07
C GLY A 55 -22.35 1.00 4.64
N LEU A 56 -21.19 0.87 4.02
CA LEU A 56 -19.91 1.41 4.48
C LEU A 56 -19.64 2.81 3.92
N LYS A 57 -18.78 3.58 4.61
CA LYS A 57 -18.41 4.95 4.24
C LYS A 57 -17.20 4.93 3.30
N ALA A 58 -17.44 4.98 1.99
CA ALA A 58 -16.38 5.00 0.98
C ALA A 58 -16.67 6.07 -0.08
N PHE A 59 -15.60 6.69 -0.61
CA PHE A 59 -15.64 7.74 -1.62
C PHE A 59 -14.51 7.53 -2.61
N SER A 60 -14.76 7.66 -3.89
CA SER A 60 -13.74 7.48 -4.94
C SER A 60 -13.12 8.81 -5.35
N VAL A 61 -11.83 8.76 -5.69
CA VAL A 61 -11.11 9.90 -6.27
C VAL A 61 -10.11 9.41 -7.30
N GLN A 62 -9.95 10.16 -8.39
CA GLN A 62 -8.87 9.90 -9.33
C GLN A 62 -7.56 10.47 -8.80
N LEU A 63 -6.51 9.63 -8.80
CA LEU A 63 -5.17 10.06 -8.36
C LEU A 63 -4.08 9.37 -9.18
N ASP A 64 -3.32 10.17 -9.92
CA ASP A 64 -2.02 9.76 -10.42
C ASP A 64 -0.94 10.11 -9.38
N ILE A 65 -0.44 9.11 -8.68
CA ILE A 65 0.58 9.33 -7.63
C ILE A 65 1.92 9.82 -8.19
N ARG A 66 2.12 9.82 -9.51
CA ARG A 66 3.31 10.39 -10.17
C ARG A 66 3.29 11.91 -10.22
N ASP A 67 2.15 12.52 -9.92
CA ASP A 67 1.92 13.95 -9.91
C ASP A 67 1.83 14.46 -8.46
N ALA A 68 2.85 15.21 -8.04
CA ALA A 68 2.94 15.72 -6.69
C ALA A 68 1.85 16.77 -6.39
N GLU A 69 1.49 17.61 -7.39
CA GLU A 69 0.46 18.63 -7.22
C GLU A 69 -0.92 17.98 -7.08
N GLN A 70 -1.20 16.94 -7.89
CA GLN A 70 -2.44 16.19 -7.77
C GLN A 70 -2.54 15.47 -6.42
N ALA A 71 -1.44 14.91 -5.91
CA ALA A 71 -1.42 14.31 -4.57
C ALA A 71 -1.78 15.32 -3.48
N GLU A 72 -1.21 16.55 -3.54
CA GLU A 72 -1.57 17.62 -2.61
C GLU A 72 -3.03 18.07 -2.75
N GLN A 73 -3.53 18.21 -3.96
CA GLN A 73 -4.92 18.60 -4.24
C GLN A 73 -5.91 17.57 -3.67
N VAL A 74 -5.66 16.27 -3.92
CA VAL A 74 -6.52 15.19 -3.41
C VAL A 74 -6.52 15.16 -1.89
N VAL A 75 -5.35 15.27 -1.25
CA VAL A 75 -5.28 15.31 0.22
C VAL A 75 -6.03 16.51 0.79
N ARG A 76 -5.86 17.71 0.20
CA ARG A 76 -6.62 18.92 0.62
C ARG A 76 -8.12 18.73 0.44
N GLN A 77 -8.56 18.10 -0.66
CA GLN A 77 -9.97 17.78 -0.85
C GLN A 77 -10.48 16.85 0.24
N VAL A 78 -9.76 15.76 0.55
CA VAL A 78 -10.14 14.83 1.64
C VAL A 78 -10.28 15.55 2.98
N VAL A 79 -9.34 16.44 3.30
CA VAL A 79 -9.42 17.23 4.54
C VAL A 79 -10.58 18.22 4.51
N ASN A 80 -10.86 18.88 3.38
CA ASN A 80 -12.01 19.78 3.25
C ASN A 80 -13.35 19.05 3.42
N ASP A 81 -13.45 17.83 2.87
CA ASP A 81 -14.69 17.05 2.88
C ASP A 81 -14.96 16.37 4.24
N HIS A 82 -13.89 15.99 4.98
CA HIS A 82 -14.00 15.18 6.21
C HIS A 82 -13.38 15.83 7.45
N GLY A 83 -12.76 17.01 7.33
CA GLY A 83 -12.15 17.76 8.41
C GLY A 83 -10.77 17.26 8.85
N ARG A 84 -10.32 16.09 8.38
CA ARG A 84 -9.07 15.44 8.81
C ARG A 84 -8.58 14.40 7.80
N ILE A 85 -7.34 13.95 7.98
CA ILE A 85 -6.79 12.74 7.38
C ILE A 85 -5.92 12.02 8.41
N ASP A 86 -6.31 10.79 8.79
CA ASP A 86 -5.69 10.01 9.86
C ASP A 86 -4.73 8.94 9.34
N ILE A 87 -5.08 8.34 8.20
CA ILE A 87 -4.44 7.14 7.69
C ILE A 87 -4.10 7.35 6.21
N LEU A 88 -2.84 7.06 5.86
CA LEU A 88 -2.40 6.93 4.47
C LEU A 88 -1.92 5.50 4.23
N VAL A 89 -2.48 4.84 3.22
CA VAL A 89 -1.95 3.57 2.71
C VAL A 89 -1.34 3.79 1.33
N ASN A 90 -0.03 3.77 1.25
CA ASN A 90 0.72 3.81 0.00
C ASN A 90 0.79 2.41 -0.60
N ASN A 91 -0.24 2.05 -1.36
CA ASN A 91 -0.34 0.73 -2.01
C ASN A 91 -0.10 0.78 -3.52
N ALA A 92 -0.42 1.89 -4.19
CA ALA A 92 -0.23 2.01 -5.63
C ALA A 92 1.20 1.65 -6.06
N GLY A 93 1.31 0.88 -7.12
CA GLY A 93 2.60 0.43 -7.63
C GLY A 93 2.47 -0.32 -8.94
N ILE A 94 3.59 -0.46 -9.64
CA ILE A 94 3.71 -1.26 -10.86
C ILE A 94 4.80 -2.31 -10.70
N LEU A 95 4.63 -3.43 -11.40
CA LEU A 95 5.55 -4.55 -11.43
C LEU A 95 6.31 -4.57 -12.75
N LYS A 96 7.63 -4.59 -12.70
CA LYS A 96 8.49 -4.87 -13.85
C LYS A 96 9.11 -6.27 -13.73
N THR A 97 9.19 -6.96 -14.84
CA THR A 97 9.72 -8.33 -14.98
C THR A 97 10.90 -8.34 -15.95
N GLY A 98 11.59 -9.46 -16.09
CA GLY A 98 12.75 -9.60 -16.98
C GLY A 98 14.08 -9.38 -16.28
N THR A 99 15.17 -9.31 -17.07
CA THR A 99 16.52 -9.15 -16.54
C THR A 99 16.95 -7.69 -16.54
N MET A 100 18.00 -7.35 -15.79
CA MET A 100 18.60 -6.00 -15.82
C MET A 100 19.15 -5.65 -17.20
N VAL A 101 19.65 -6.65 -17.92
CA VAL A 101 20.23 -6.46 -19.27
C VAL A 101 19.16 -6.05 -20.29
N ASP A 102 17.95 -6.58 -20.15
CA ASP A 102 16.82 -6.30 -21.03
C ASP A 102 16.01 -5.06 -20.61
N SER A 103 16.30 -4.51 -19.45
CA SER A 103 15.57 -3.35 -18.92
C SER A 103 16.05 -2.05 -19.57
N SER A 104 15.12 -1.22 -19.99
CA SER A 104 15.41 0.11 -20.55
C SER A 104 15.55 1.17 -19.44
N VAL A 105 16.14 2.32 -19.77
CA VAL A 105 16.15 3.50 -18.89
C VAL A 105 14.72 3.96 -18.58
N GLN A 106 13.85 3.89 -19.58
CA GLN A 106 12.42 4.24 -19.41
C GLN A 106 11.72 3.33 -18.39
N ASP A 107 12.05 2.01 -18.38
CA ASP A 107 11.51 1.09 -17.35
C ASP A 107 11.94 1.51 -15.95
N TRP A 108 13.20 1.91 -15.79
CA TRP A 108 13.70 2.44 -14.53
C TRP A 108 12.99 3.73 -14.10
N GLU A 109 12.89 4.69 -15.01
CA GLU A 109 12.21 5.96 -14.75
C GLU A 109 10.74 5.75 -14.35
N GLU A 110 10.01 4.89 -15.09
CA GLU A 110 8.62 4.60 -14.83
C GLU A 110 8.43 3.93 -13.46
N VAL A 111 9.16 2.84 -13.18
CA VAL A 111 9.01 2.09 -11.93
C VAL A 111 9.44 2.93 -10.72
N SER A 112 10.48 3.75 -10.87
CA SER A 112 10.95 4.64 -9.80
C SER A 112 9.94 5.75 -9.54
N LYS A 113 9.37 6.33 -10.58
CA LYS A 113 8.39 7.41 -10.48
C LYS A 113 7.11 6.95 -9.79
N VAL A 114 6.63 5.74 -10.10
CA VAL A 114 5.44 5.19 -9.46
C VAL A 114 5.78 4.67 -8.06
N ASN A 115 6.70 3.70 -7.95
CA ASN A 115 6.86 2.91 -6.73
C ASN A 115 7.61 3.64 -5.61
N LEU A 116 8.37 4.69 -5.94
CA LEU A 116 9.19 5.41 -4.96
C LEU A 116 8.80 6.89 -4.86
N SER A 117 8.81 7.64 -5.98
CA SER A 117 8.43 9.06 -5.94
C SER A 117 6.96 9.25 -5.55
N GLY A 118 6.06 8.39 -6.03
CA GLY A 118 4.64 8.44 -5.65
C GLY A 118 4.40 8.23 -4.16
N VAL A 119 5.13 7.30 -3.53
CA VAL A 119 5.09 7.10 -2.07
C VAL A 119 5.56 8.35 -1.34
N PHE A 120 6.65 8.98 -1.82
CA PHE A 120 7.14 10.23 -1.27
C PHE A 120 6.12 11.36 -1.41
N TYR A 121 5.51 11.55 -2.59
CA TYR A 121 4.54 12.63 -2.83
C TYR A 121 3.30 12.50 -1.96
N CYS A 122 2.69 11.32 -1.91
CA CYS A 122 1.51 11.09 -1.07
C CYS A 122 1.84 11.24 0.42
N SER A 123 2.98 10.70 0.87
CA SER A 123 3.42 10.87 2.27
C SER A 123 3.63 12.35 2.59
N LYS A 124 4.35 13.09 1.75
CA LYS A 124 4.59 14.53 1.95
C LYS A 124 3.29 15.34 1.99
N ALA A 125 2.30 14.98 1.17
CA ALA A 125 1.03 15.69 1.10
C ALA A 125 0.20 15.59 2.38
N VAL A 126 0.22 14.44 3.08
CA VAL A 126 -0.56 14.25 4.32
C VAL A 126 0.12 14.83 5.55
N LEU A 127 1.45 14.98 5.55
CA LEU A 127 2.22 15.37 6.75
C LEU A 127 1.79 16.70 7.38
N PRO A 128 1.51 17.79 6.65
CA PRO A 128 1.08 19.04 7.29
C PRO A 128 -0.14 18.84 8.20
N PHE A 129 -1.12 18.07 7.75
CA PHE A 129 -2.36 17.81 8.48
C PHE A 129 -2.15 16.84 9.65
N MET A 130 -1.39 15.76 9.45
CA MET A 130 -1.08 14.81 10.50
C MET A 130 -0.22 15.43 11.62
N ILE A 131 0.69 16.35 11.27
CA ILE A 131 1.53 17.07 12.24
C ILE A 131 0.68 18.06 13.07
N GLU A 132 -0.24 18.78 12.43
CA GLU A 132 -1.15 19.70 13.11
C GLU A 132 -2.04 18.95 14.13
N GLU A 133 -2.57 17.79 13.72
CA GLU A 133 -3.40 16.94 14.59
C GLU A 133 -2.61 16.12 15.62
N GLN A 134 -1.27 16.11 15.56
CA GLN A 134 -0.41 15.24 16.39
C GLN A 134 -0.84 13.77 16.33
N TYR A 135 -1.29 13.35 15.15
CA TYR A 135 -1.79 12.00 14.89
C TYR A 135 -1.61 11.61 13.42
N GLY A 136 -1.19 10.38 13.18
CA GLY A 136 -1.15 9.83 11.83
C GLY A 136 -0.66 8.38 11.80
N LYS A 137 -1.16 7.63 10.83
CA LYS A 137 -0.73 6.27 10.52
C LYS A 137 -0.41 6.17 9.03
N ILE A 138 0.83 5.87 8.70
CA ILE A 138 1.26 5.65 7.31
C ILE A 138 1.65 4.18 7.17
N VAL A 139 0.98 3.48 6.27
CA VAL A 139 1.26 2.08 5.93
C VAL A 139 1.73 2.00 4.49
N ASN A 140 2.97 1.57 4.29
CA ASN A 140 3.57 1.45 2.97
C ASN A 140 3.55 -0.01 2.50
N ILE A 141 3.06 -0.29 1.30
CA ILE A 141 3.13 -1.64 0.72
C ILE A 141 4.47 -1.79 -0.02
N ALA A 142 5.41 -2.45 0.66
CA ALA A 142 6.69 -2.87 0.12
C ALA A 142 6.56 -4.20 -0.67
N SER A 143 7.50 -5.12 -0.51
CA SER A 143 7.50 -6.47 -1.06
C SER A 143 8.67 -7.26 -0.45
N VAL A 144 8.59 -8.58 -0.40
CA VAL A 144 9.76 -9.46 -0.15
C VAL A 144 10.86 -9.25 -1.18
N SER A 145 10.54 -8.72 -2.36
CA SER A 145 11.52 -8.32 -3.38
C SER A 145 12.50 -7.25 -2.88
N ALA A 146 12.12 -6.43 -1.90
CA ALA A 146 13.01 -5.47 -1.24
C ALA A 146 14.19 -6.14 -0.53
N MET A 147 13.99 -7.35 -0.01
CA MET A 147 14.97 -8.11 0.76
C MET A 147 15.82 -9.03 -0.12
N ARG A 148 15.30 -9.40 -1.29
CA ARG A 148 15.95 -10.33 -2.24
C ARG A 148 16.57 -9.65 -3.47
N GLY A 149 16.38 -8.33 -3.63
CA GLY A 149 16.82 -7.60 -4.83
C GLY A 149 16.02 -7.95 -6.09
N GLY A 150 14.81 -8.50 -5.91
CA GLY A 150 13.93 -9.03 -6.93
C GLY A 150 13.14 -10.20 -6.36
N GLY A 151 12.47 -10.99 -7.17
CA GLY A 151 11.66 -12.09 -6.66
C GLY A 151 11.25 -13.09 -7.73
N ALA A 152 10.22 -13.88 -7.43
CA ALA A 152 9.70 -14.86 -8.38
C ALA A 152 9.14 -14.22 -9.66
N ILE A 153 8.69 -12.97 -9.59
CA ILE A 153 8.08 -12.22 -10.69
C ILE A 153 8.77 -10.87 -10.90
N GLY A 154 9.02 -10.12 -9.83
CA GLY A 154 9.63 -8.78 -9.88
C GLY A 154 11.13 -8.85 -10.20
N ASN A 155 11.59 -7.94 -11.05
CA ASN A 155 13.00 -7.82 -11.40
C ASN A 155 13.80 -6.95 -10.41
N THR A 156 15.09 -6.73 -10.70
CA THR A 156 15.98 -5.88 -9.89
C THR A 156 15.45 -4.45 -9.71
N LEU A 157 14.88 -3.84 -10.76
CA LEU A 157 14.33 -2.47 -10.70
C LEU A 157 13.19 -2.38 -9.66
N TYR A 158 12.28 -3.35 -9.74
CA TYR A 158 11.17 -3.45 -8.78
C TYR A 158 11.69 -3.66 -7.36
N GLY A 159 12.59 -4.62 -7.16
CA GLY A 159 13.21 -4.89 -5.85
C GLY A 159 13.89 -3.66 -5.27
N THR A 160 14.66 -2.92 -6.09
CA THR A 160 15.33 -1.68 -5.69
C THR A 160 14.35 -0.62 -5.22
N THR A 161 13.26 -0.39 -5.97
CA THR A 161 12.25 0.61 -5.55
C THR A 161 11.55 0.20 -4.27
N LYS A 162 11.24 -1.08 -4.08
CA LYS A 162 10.62 -1.57 -2.84
C LYS A 162 11.58 -1.55 -1.65
N ALA A 163 12.89 -1.72 -1.86
CA ALA A 163 13.92 -1.49 -0.84
C ALA A 163 14.01 0.00 -0.46
N GLY A 164 13.86 0.90 -1.42
CA GLY A 164 13.75 2.34 -1.17
C GLY A 164 12.55 2.70 -0.30
N VAL A 165 11.39 2.05 -0.52
CA VAL A 165 10.19 2.21 0.33
C VAL A 165 10.46 1.76 1.77
N VAL A 166 11.17 0.64 1.97
CA VAL A 166 11.58 0.17 3.32
C VAL A 166 12.50 1.19 4.01
N ALA A 167 13.47 1.73 3.28
CA ALA A 167 14.37 2.75 3.83
C ALA A 167 13.61 4.04 4.18
N MET A 168 12.71 4.50 3.30
CA MET A 168 11.85 5.67 3.52
C MET A 168 10.94 5.47 4.75
N THR A 169 10.37 4.29 4.93
CA THR A 169 9.57 3.92 6.10
C THR A 169 10.34 4.15 7.41
N LYS A 170 11.58 3.65 7.49
CA LYS A 170 12.44 3.82 8.67
C LYS A 170 12.84 5.28 8.92
N GLY A 171 13.16 6.01 7.85
CA GLY A 171 13.50 7.43 7.93
C GLY A 171 12.34 8.25 8.47
N LEU A 172 11.17 8.14 7.83
CA LEU A 172 9.96 8.84 8.24
C LEU A 172 9.52 8.47 9.66
N ALA A 173 9.58 7.18 10.03
CA ALA A 173 9.23 6.74 11.37
C ALA A 173 10.07 7.44 12.44
N ARG A 174 11.40 7.53 12.24
CA ARG A 174 12.30 8.21 13.17
C ARG A 174 12.02 9.70 13.29
N GLU A 175 11.71 10.37 12.18
CA GLU A 175 11.43 11.80 12.14
C GLU A 175 10.08 12.15 12.75
N LEU A 176 9.07 11.29 12.56
CA LEU A 176 7.68 11.58 12.85
C LEU A 176 7.18 10.98 14.18
N ALA A 177 7.89 10.02 14.76
CA ALA A 177 7.51 9.41 16.04
C ALA A 177 7.31 10.43 17.18
N PRO A 178 8.16 11.48 17.34
CA PRO A 178 7.92 12.53 18.33
C PRO A 178 6.61 13.30 18.12
N LEU A 179 6.05 13.27 16.90
CA LEU A 179 4.81 13.92 16.50
C LEU A 179 3.60 12.97 16.55
N ARG A 180 3.76 11.78 17.17
CA ARG A 180 2.72 10.74 17.30
C ARG A 180 2.23 10.20 15.95
N ILE A 181 3.08 10.19 14.94
CA ILE A 181 2.81 9.60 13.63
C ILE A 181 3.60 8.30 13.51
N ASN A 182 2.89 7.18 13.32
CA ASN A 182 3.50 5.88 13.07
C ASN A 182 3.66 5.66 11.57
N VAL A 183 4.82 5.13 11.17
CA VAL A 183 5.08 4.77 9.76
C VAL A 183 5.63 3.36 9.72
N ASN A 184 4.89 2.45 9.07
CA ASN A 184 5.28 1.04 8.94
C ASN A 184 5.15 0.56 7.50
N ALA A 185 5.80 -0.54 7.18
CA ALA A 185 5.68 -1.19 5.89
C ALA A 185 5.17 -2.63 6.04
N ILE A 186 4.46 -3.10 5.02
CA ILE A 186 4.13 -4.51 4.84
C ILE A 186 4.89 -4.99 3.62
N ALA A 187 5.53 -6.15 3.71
CA ALA A 187 6.27 -6.79 2.63
C ALA A 187 5.59 -8.10 2.21
N PRO A 188 4.59 -8.07 1.32
CA PRO A 188 3.96 -9.28 0.82
C PRO A 188 4.91 -10.08 -0.08
N ALA A 189 4.73 -11.41 -0.11
CA ALA A 189 5.22 -12.27 -1.17
C ALA A 189 4.25 -12.24 -2.37
N VAL A 190 4.07 -13.37 -3.04
CA VAL A 190 3.13 -13.48 -4.15
C VAL A 190 1.70 -13.57 -3.60
N VAL A 191 0.91 -12.56 -3.93
CA VAL A 191 -0.51 -12.45 -3.58
C VAL A 191 -1.33 -12.52 -4.87
N GLU A 192 -2.43 -13.27 -4.85
CA GLU A 192 -3.33 -13.41 -6.00
C GLU A 192 -4.05 -12.08 -6.26
N THR A 193 -3.73 -11.45 -7.38
CA THR A 193 -4.25 -10.13 -7.78
C THR A 193 -4.26 -10.01 -9.31
N PRO A 194 -5.04 -9.08 -9.89
CA PRO A 194 -4.96 -8.82 -11.34
C PRO A 194 -3.56 -8.47 -11.84
N MET A 195 -2.72 -7.86 -11.01
CA MET A 195 -1.32 -7.53 -11.34
C MET A 195 -0.47 -8.79 -11.52
N THR A 196 -0.63 -9.78 -10.64
CA THR A 196 0.14 -11.02 -10.66
C THR A 196 -0.43 -12.03 -11.65
N ASP A 197 -1.74 -12.07 -11.84
CA ASP A 197 -2.42 -13.00 -12.76
C ASP A 197 -1.90 -12.90 -14.20
N SER A 198 -1.63 -11.69 -14.67
CA SER A 198 -1.10 -11.46 -16.02
C SER A 198 0.34 -11.91 -16.19
N LYS A 199 1.05 -12.27 -15.12
CA LYS A 199 2.49 -12.60 -15.10
C LYS A 199 2.78 -14.03 -14.65
N LEU A 200 1.79 -14.72 -14.07
CA LEU A 200 1.95 -16.06 -13.52
C LEU A 200 1.31 -17.10 -14.46
N THR A 201 2.16 -17.92 -15.12
CA THR A 201 1.66 -19.14 -15.75
C THR A 201 1.29 -20.17 -14.68
N PRO A 202 0.41 -21.15 -14.99
CA PRO A 202 0.08 -22.23 -14.04
C PRO A 202 1.31 -22.94 -13.48
N GLU A 203 2.31 -23.21 -14.33
CA GLU A 203 3.55 -23.89 -13.95
C GLU A 203 4.41 -23.05 -13.02
N LEU A 204 4.49 -21.71 -13.27
CA LEU A 204 5.24 -20.81 -12.41
C LEU A 204 4.53 -20.65 -11.06
N ARG A 205 3.19 -20.61 -11.07
CA ARG A 205 2.35 -20.56 -9.85
C ARG A 205 2.65 -21.77 -8.96
N GLU A 206 2.66 -22.96 -9.54
CA GLU A 206 2.95 -24.20 -8.80
C GLU A 206 4.38 -24.17 -8.21
N LYS A 207 5.39 -23.82 -9.02
CA LYS A 207 6.78 -23.69 -8.55
C LYS A 207 6.95 -22.67 -7.41
N ILE A 208 6.15 -21.60 -7.40
CA ILE A 208 6.18 -20.62 -6.31
C ILE A 208 5.52 -21.23 -5.09
N ARG A 209 4.37 -21.89 -5.24
CA ARG A 209 3.63 -22.53 -4.15
C ARG A 209 4.47 -23.59 -3.43
N GLU A 210 5.23 -24.39 -4.16
CA GLU A 210 6.16 -25.38 -3.60
C GLU A 210 7.23 -24.79 -2.69
N LYS A 211 7.58 -23.49 -2.90
CA LYS A 211 8.56 -22.75 -2.08
C LYS A 211 7.95 -22.04 -0.88
N ILE A 212 6.62 -22.05 -0.76
CA ILE A 212 5.93 -21.41 0.36
C ILE A 212 5.58 -22.49 1.39
N PRO A 213 6.16 -22.47 2.60
CA PRO A 213 5.89 -23.49 3.63
C PRO A 213 4.41 -23.67 3.96
N MET A 214 3.61 -22.61 3.90
CA MET A 214 2.15 -22.69 4.10
C MET A 214 1.41 -23.32 2.91
N GLY A 215 2.06 -23.68 1.80
CA GLY A 215 1.50 -24.42 0.67
C GLY A 215 0.50 -23.66 -0.20
N ARG A 216 0.36 -22.33 -0.03
CA ARG A 216 -0.52 -21.49 -0.84
C ARG A 216 0.08 -20.12 -1.13
N SER A 217 -0.36 -19.48 -2.21
CA SER A 217 -0.15 -18.05 -2.42
C SER A 217 -0.90 -17.24 -1.35
N GLY A 218 -0.47 -16.00 -1.12
CA GLY A 218 -1.20 -15.07 -0.29
C GLY A 218 -2.51 -14.64 -0.95
N GLU A 219 -3.51 -14.36 -0.14
CA GLU A 219 -4.73 -13.68 -0.53
C GLU A 219 -4.62 -12.18 -0.18
N THR A 220 -5.43 -11.34 -0.84
CA THR A 220 -5.44 -9.90 -0.54
C THR A 220 -5.85 -9.61 0.91
N SER A 221 -6.69 -10.47 1.50
CA SER A 221 -7.11 -10.43 2.90
C SER A 221 -5.96 -10.65 3.89
N ASP A 222 -4.96 -11.48 3.54
CA ASP A 222 -3.78 -11.69 4.40
C ASP A 222 -3.01 -10.37 4.62
N VAL A 223 -2.95 -9.51 3.58
CA VAL A 223 -2.31 -8.21 3.65
C VAL A 223 -3.21 -7.16 4.28
N ALA A 224 -4.50 -7.17 3.92
CA ALA A 224 -5.47 -6.18 4.37
C ALA A 224 -5.70 -6.21 5.89
N SER A 225 -5.72 -7.39 6.49
CA SER A 225 -5.86 -7.55 7.94
C SER A 225 -4.70 -6.92 8.71
N LEU A 226 -3.47 -7.10 8.22
CA LEU A 226 -2.29 -6.47 8.82
C LEU A 226 -2.30 -4.95 8.58
N ALA A 227 -2.74 -4.50 7.41
CA ALA A 227 -2.84 -3.06 7.12
C ALA A 227 -3.83 -2.36 8.06
N ALA A 228 -5.00 -2.95 8.32
CA ALA A 228 -5.96 -2.43 9.28
C ALA A 228 -5.39 -2.41 10.72
N PHE A 229 -4.69 -3.47 11.13
CA PHE A 229 -3.99 -3.49 12.43
C PHE A 229 -2.95 -2.36 12.54
N LEU A 230 -2.09 -2.18 11.53
CA LEU A 230 -1.04 -1.15 11.55
C LEU A 230 -1.59 0.28 11.43
N ALA A 231 -2.78 0.45 10.85
CA ALA A 231 -3.50 1.71 10.76
C ALA A 231 -4.21 2.08 12.07
N SER A 232 -4.24 1.19 13.05
CA SER A 232 -5.02 1.34 14.28
C SER A 232 -4.18 1.84 15.47
N ASP A 233 -4.86 2.27 16.53
CA ASP A 233 -4.20 2.70 17.77
C ASP A 233 -3.68 1.50 18.60
N VAL A 234 -4.19 0.29 18.37
CA VAL A 234 -3.69 -0.91 19.06
C VAL A 234 -2.26 -1.28 18.63
N SER A 235 -1.78 -0.79 17.48
CA SER A 235 -0.39 -0.90 17.02
C SER A 235 0.46 0.32 17.38
N GLY A 236 0.00 1.21 18.26
CA GLY A 236 0.60 2.54 18.51
C GLY A 236 2.07 2.54 18.93
N TYR A 237 2.60 1.42 19.43
CA TYR A 237 4.02 1.28 19.79
C TYR A 237 4.88 0.61 18.69
N ILE A 238 4.29 0.36 17.51
CA ILE A 238 4.99 -0.19 16.34
C ILE A 238 5.24 0.96 15.36
N THR A 239 6.50 1.28 15.09
CA THR A 239 6.90 2.27 14.08
C THR A 239 8.27 1.95 13.50
N GLY A 240 8.46 2.19 12.20
CA GLY A 240 9.69 1.91 11.47
C GLY A 240 9.87 0.45 11.05
N GLU A 241 8.87 -0.40 11.33
CA GLU A 241 8.95 -1.83 11.03
C GLU A 241 8.52 -2.16 9.60
N THR A 242 9.10 -3.25 9.09
CA THR A 242 8.68 -3.89 7.85
C THR A 242 8.25 -5.30 8.16
N ILE A 243 6.95 -5.54 8.18
CA ILE A 243 6.38 -6.84 8.53
C ILE A 243 6.16 -7.65 7.25
N VAL A 244 6.76 -8.83 7.23
CA VAL A 244 6.66 -9.77 6.10
C VAL A 244 5.36 -10.56 6.17
N VAL A 245 4.66 -10.67 5.03
CA VAL A 245 3.44 -11.47 4.86
C VAL A 245 3.67 -12.41 3.68
N ASP A 246 4.25 -13.59 3.91
CA ASP A 246 4.82 -14.41 2.85
C ASP A 246 4.57 -15.92 2.98
N GLY A 247 3.85 -16.36 4.01
CA GLY A 247 3.62 -17.79 4.25
C GLY A 247 4.90 -18.58 4.53
N GLY A 248 5.99 -17.90 4.89
CA GLY A 248 7.31 -18.49 5.14
C GLY A 248 8.22 -18.53 3.90
N TYR A 249 7.85 -17.88 2.81
CA TYR A 249 8.63 -17.88 1.54
C TYR A 249 10.11 -17.46 1.69
N LEU A 250 10.42 -16.59 2.66
CA LEU A 250 11.79 -16.16 2.92
C LEU A 250 12.59 -17.10 3.83
N LEU A 251 11.98 -18.17 4.34
CA LEU A 251 12.66 -19.14 5.22
C LEU A 251 13.38 -20.24 4.43
N GLY A 252 13.10 -20.35 3.12
CA GLY A 252 13.66 -21.40 2.25
C GLY A 252 14.56 -20.87 1.13
#